data_f8e42582165dd0f3c3cebd57b2493be1
#
_entry.id   f8e42582165dd0f3c3cebd57b2493be1
#
_cell.length_a   1.000
_cell.length_b   1.000
_cell.length_c   1.000
_cell.angle_alpha   90.00
_cell.angle_beta   90.00
_cell.angle_gamma   90.00
#
_symmetry.space_group_name_H-M   'P 1'
#
loop_
_entity.id
_entity.type
_entity.pdbx_description
1 polymer ?
#
loop_
_entity_poly.entity_id
_entity_poly.type
_entity_poly.pdbx_seq_one_letter_code
_entity_poly.pdbx_strand_id
1 'polypeptide(L)'
;MRRRQLLVGGLAVATLAACNRGEQAGGDGKPYIAIVSKGFQHQFWQAVKKGAEQEAATAGATISFEGPATEKEVEAQITMLTNVIAKKPAAIGFAALDSKAAEGLLQQAKAQNIPVIAFDSGVDSQVPLTTVATDNLAAAGEAAKHMTELIGGSGQVAVVVHDQTSLTGQQRRDGFTRWMAANAPGVQLLPVQYGDGDQAKSADITKSILGANPGVKGIYGANEGSAVGVVRGVQEAGKTGVTIIGFDSGKAQLDAIRSGLMAGAITQNPVGMGAQLVKAAMSAINGTALEKTVDTGYFWYDKTNIDAPEIQAVLYQ
;
A
#
# COMPACT_ATOMS: atom_id res chain seq x y z
N MET A 1 56.16 68.26 22.62
CA MET A 1 56.21 66.93 22.03
C MET A 1 54.97 66.14 22.43
N ARG A 2 53.92 66.07 21.58
CA ARG A 2 52.63 65.39 21.93
C ARG A 2 52.56 64.08 21.11
N ARG A 3 52.52 62.92 21.78
CA ARG A 3 52.29 61.60 21.20
C ARG A 3 50.80 61.42 20.96
N ARG A 4 50.42 61.22 19.70
CA ARG A 4 49.06 60.74 19.32
C ARG A 4 49.05 59.23 19.37
N GLN A 5 48.14 58.66 20.19
CA GLN A 5 47.82 57.27 20.17
C GLN A 5 46.70 57.02 19.12
N LEU A 6 46.95 56.10 18.16
CA LEU A 6 45.97 55.62 17.20
C LEU A 6 45.28 54.41 17.82
N LEU A 7 43.97 54.51 18.04
CA LEU A 7 43.07 53.42 18.36
C LEU A 7 42.71 52.71 17.05
N VAL A 8 43.11 51.41 16.92
CA VAL A 8 42.68 50.52 15.85
C VAL A 8 41.42 49.81 16.33
N GLY A 9 40.26 50.19 15.80
CA GLY A 9 39.00 49.51 16.02
C GLY A 9 38.91 48.25 15.15
N GLY A 10 38.93 47.06 15.77
CA GLY A 10 38.67 45.83 15.10
C GLY A 10 37.16 45.65 14.82
N LEU A 11 36.79 45.65 13.55
CA LEU A 11 35.45 45.22 13.12
C LEU A 11 35.40 43.70 13.12
N ALA A 12 34.65 43.13 14.06
CA ALA A 12 34.29 41.68 14.02
C ALA A 12 33.18 41.49 12.98
N VAL A 13 33.52 40.92 11.82
CA VAL A 13 32.54 40.46 10.83
C VAL A 13 31.99 39.12 11.34
N ALA A 14 30.78 39.16 11.90
CA ALA A 14 30.00 37.93 12.13
C ALA A 14 29.47 37.43 10.80
N THR A 15 30.10 36.39 10.23
CA THR A 15 29.54 35.66 9.10
C THR A 15 28.35 34.82 9.59
N LEU A 16 27.15 35.31 9.36
CA LEU A 16 25.93 34.53 9.40
C LEU A 16 26.01 33.51 8.24
N ALA A 17 26.37 32.27 8.56
CA ALA A 17 26.15 31.14 7.67
C ALA A 17 24.64 30.91 7.60
N ALA A 18 23.94 31.63 6.72
CA ALA A 18 22.61 31.29 6.27
C ALA A 18 22.70 29.97 5.53
N CYS A 19 22.24 28.89 6.15
CA CYS A 19 21.97 27.64 5.45
C CYS A 19 20.95 27.94 4.37
N ASN A 20 21.43 28.10 3.14
CA ASN A 20 20.60 28.21 1.94
C ASN A 20 19.96 26.83 1.69
N ARG A 21 18.86 26.50 2.40
CA ARG A 21 17.94 25.46 2.01
C ARG A 21 17.25 25.99 0.76
N GLY A 22 17.67 25.50 -0.40
CA GLY A 22 17.00 25.80 -1.66
C GLY A 22 15.50 25.52 -1.50
N GLU A 23 14.70 26.54 -1.74
CA GLU A 23 13.24 26.43 -1.78
C GLU A 23 12.84 25.50 -2.91
N GLN A 24 12.57 24.23 -2.58
CA GLN A 24 11.86 23.30 -3.44
C GLN A 24 10.36 23.58 -3.29
N ALA A 25 9.94 24.75 -3.76
CA ALA A 25 8.55 25.19 -3.64
C ALA A 25 7.76 24.76 -4.90
N GLY A 26 6.57 24.23 -4.69
CA GLY A 26 5.50 24.34 -5.67
C GLY A 26 5.21 25.82 -5.93
N GLY A 27 4.61 26.17 -7.08
CA GLY A 27 4.49 27.57 -7.57
C GLY A 27 3.92 28.63 -6.61
N ASP A 28 3.48 28.28 -5.39
CA ASP A 28 2.95 29.15 -4.35
C ASP A 28 3.79 29.17 -3.06
N GLY A 29 5.05 28.76 -3.09
CA GLY A 29 5.93 28.65 -1.89
C GLY A 29 5.60 27.49 -0.97
N LYS A 30 4.64 26.61 -1.32
CA LYS A 30 4.25 25.44 -0.55
C LYS A 30 5.14 24.23 -0.88
N PRO A 31 5.47 23.36 0.08
CA PRO A 31 6.16 22.12 -0.21
C PRO A 31 5.37 21.28 -1.22
N TYR A 32 6.07 20.77 -2.25
CA TYR A 32 5.48 19.87 -3.23
C TYR A 32 5.89 18.42 -2.92
N ILE A 33 4.92 17.55 -2.68
CA ILE A 33 5.11 16.12 -2.44
C ILE A 33 4.60 15.36 -3.65
N ALA A 34 5.47 14.61 -4.31
CA ALA A 34 5.10 13.76 -5.43
C ALA A 34 4.82 12.34 -4.97
N ILE A 35 3.64 11.80 -5.26
CA ILE A 35 3.21 10.47 -4.85
C ILE A 35 3.08 9.59 -6.08
N VAL A 36 3.77 8.44 -6.08
CA VAL A 36 3.69 7.42 -7.12
C VAL A 36 3.12 6.13 -6.52
N SER A 37 1.90 5.79 -6.91
CA SER A 37 1.16 4.60 -6.47
C SER A 37 1.43 3.40 -7.38
N LYS A 38 0.89 2.22 -7.00
CA LYS A 38 0.98 1.01 -7.84
C LYS A 38 0.04 1.04 -9.04
N GLY A 39 -1.06 1.80 -8.96
CA GLY A 39 -2.04 1.88 -10.06
C GLY A 39 -3.25 2.72 -9.74
N PHE A 40 -4.23 2.71 -10.66
CA PHE A 40 -5.52 3.38 -10.51
C PHE A 40 -6.72 2.47 -10.74
N GLN A 41 -6.52 1.21 -11.07
CA GLN A 41 -7.59 0.27 -11.41
C GLN A 41 -8.50 -0.10 -10.23
N HIS A 42 -8.01 0.07 -8.98
CA HIS A 42 -8.74 -0.27 -7.76
C HIS A 42 -9.23 0.97 -7.02
N GLN A 43 -10.40 0.87 -6.37
CA GLN A 43 -10.95 1.95 -5.55
C GLN A 43 -10.07 2.28 -4.35
N PHE A 44 -9.27 1.32 -3.89
CA PHE A 44 -8.25 1.50 -2.86
C PHE A 44 -7.38 2.74 -3.13
N TRP A 45 -6.84 2.90 -4.34
CA TRP A 45 -5.96 4.02 -4.68
C TRP A 45 -6.66 5.37 -4.68
N GLN A 46 -7.96 5.40 -5.02
CA GLN A 46 -8.77 6.62 -4.93
C GLN A 46 -8.98 7.04 -3.47
N ALA A 47 -9.15 6.07 -2.57
CA ALA A 47 -9.27 6.33 -1.13
C ALA A 47 -7.94 6.81 -0.52
N VAL A 48 -6.81 6.23 -0.89
CA VAL A 48 -5.47 6.70 -0.49
C VAL A 48 -5.23 8.14 -0.97
N LYS A 49 -5.52 8.41 -2.26
CA LYS A 49 -5.42 9.76 -2.85
C LYS A 49 -6.25 10.77 -2.07
N LYS A 50 -7.51 10.45 -1.78
CA LYS A 50 -8.42 11.30 -0.98
C LYS A 50 -7.80 11.66 0.37
N GLY A 51 -7.26 10.69 1.10
CA GLY A 51 -6.60 10.93 2.38
C GLY A 51 -5.36 11.82 2.26
N ALA A 52 -4.55 11.59 1.23
CA ALA A 52 -3.37 12.41 0.95
C ALA A 52 -3.73 13.85 0.59
N GLU A 53 -4.75 14.06 -0.24
CA GLU A 53 -5.24 15.41 -0.63
C GLU A 53 -5.79 16.20 0.57
N GLN A 54 -6.57 15.54 1.44
CA GLN A 54 -7.11 16.14 2.65
C GLN A 54 -6.00 16.59 3.62
N GLU A 55 -5.02 15.72 3.86
CA GLU A 55 -3.91 16.04 4.75
C GLU A 55 -2.98 17.10 4.14
N ALA A 56 -2.71 17.06 2.84
CA ALA A 56 -1.90 18.08 2.17
C ALA A 56 -2.52 19.47 2.28
N ALA A 57 -3.84 19.57 2.11
CA ALA A 57 -4.56 20.82 2.32
C ALA A 57 -4.42 21.35 3.75
N THR A 58 -4.51 20.47 4.76
CA THR A 58 -4.33 20.80 6.18
C THR A 58 -2.91 21.22 6.50
N ALA A 59 -1.93 20.51 5.94
CA ALA A 59 -0.50 20.76 6.17
C ALA A 59 0.07 21.93 5.35
N GLY A 60 -0.73 22.55 4.48
CA GLY A 60 -0.27 23.63 3.60
C GLY A 60 0.71 23.16 2.52
N ALA A 61 0.61 21.91 2.08
CA ALA A 61 1.42 21.32 1.02
C ALA A 61 0.62 21.19 -0.29
N THR A 62 1.33 20.97 -1.40
CA THR A 62 0.75 20.55 -2.67
C THR A 62 1.18 19.13 -2.98
N ILE A 63 0.32 18.34 -3.62
CA ILE A 63 0.67 16.97 -4.03
C ILE A 63 0.38 16.73 -5.51
N SER A 64 1.16 15.83 -6.14
CA SER A 64 0.69 15.03 -7.27
C SER A 64 0.48 13.59 -6.81
N PHE A 65 -0.48 12.90 -7.42
CA PHE A 65 -0.73 11.50 -7.17
C PHE A 65 -0.84 10.80 -8.53
N GLU A 66 0.18 10.04 -8.86
CA GLU A 66 0.34 9.38 -10.17
C GLU A 66 0.48 7.87 -9.95
N GLY A 67 0.14 7.07 -10.96
CA GLY A 67 0.34 5.64 -10.98
C GLY A 67 0.05 5.08 -12.37
N PRO A 68 0.56 3.90 -12.72
CA PRO A 68 0.23 3.24 -13.98
C PRO A 68 -1.27 2.88 -14.05
N ALA A 69 -1.75 2.57 -15.25
CA ALA A 69 -3.16 2.22 -15.43
C ALA A 69 -3.52 0.93 -14.68
N THR A 70 -2.58 -0.03 -14.63
CA THR A 70 -2.75 -1.33 -13.96
C THR A 70 -1.55 -1.69 -13.09
N GLU A 71 -1.77 -2.56 -12.09
CA GLU A 71 -0.73 -3.02 -11.15
C GLU A 71 0.26 -4.05 -11.74
N LYS A 72 0.38 -4.15 -13.04
CA LYS A 72 1.36 -5.00 -13.74
C LYS A 72 2.39 -4.21 -14.56
N GLU A 73 2.27 -2.88 -14.59
CA GLU A 73 3.06 -2.01 -15.46
C GLU A 73 4.29 -1.44 -14.75
N VAL A 74 5.21 -2.32 -14.32
CA VAL A 74 6.43 -1.96 -13.57
C VAL A 74 7.25 -0.91 -14.32
N GLU A 75 7.52 -1.08 -15.61
CA GLU A 75 8.31 -0.15 -16.42
C GLU A 75 7.67 1.25 -16.52
N ALA A 76 6.35 1.31 -16.61
CA ALA A 76 5.64 2.59 -16.57
C ALA A 76 5.81 3.28 -15.23
N GLN A 77 5.73 2.55 -14.11
CA GLN A 77 5.97 3.10 -12.77
C GLN A 77 7.40 3.62 -12.60
N ILE A 78 8.41 2.88 -13.08
CA ILE A 78 9.82 3.31 -13.07
C ILE A 78 10.02 4.59 -13.88
N THR A 79 9.36 4.71 -15.03
CA THR A 79 9.38 5.94 -15.84
C THR A 79 8.74 7.12 -15.08
N MET A 80 7.60 6.90 -14.40
CA MET A 80 6.96 7.92 -13.57
C MET A 80 7.87 8.38 -12.43
N LEU A 81 8.50 7.44 -11.72
CA LEU A 81 9.43 7.76 -10.64
C LEU A 81 10.63 8.56 -11.15
N THR A 82 11.17 8.21 -12.32
CA THR A 82 12.25 8.98 -12.98
C THR A 82 11.84 10.44 -13.24
N ASN A 83 10.64 10.62 -13.79
CA ASN A 83 10.09 11.96 -14.08
C ASN A 83 9.83 12.77 -12.80
N VAL A 84 9.38 12.10 -11.73
CA VAL A 84 9.17 12.71 -10.42
C VAL A 84 10.49 13.21 -9.83
N ILE A 85 11.55 12.39 -9.83
CA ILE A 85 12.86 12.78 -9.33
C ILE A 85 13.44 13.99 -10.10
N ALA A 86 13.23 14.03 -11.42
CA ALA A 86 13.69 15.15 -12.26
C ALA A 86 13.00 16.48 -11.89
N LYS A 87 11.76 16.46 -11.38
CA LYS A 87 11.03 17.65 -10.90
C LYS A 87 11.54 18.17 -9.55
N LYS A 88 12.41 17.42 -8.85
CA LYS A 88 12.97 17.75 -7.54
C LYS A 88 11.91 18.14 -6.51
N PRO A 89 10.94 17.26 -6.19
CA PRO A 89 9.93 17.54 -5.17
C PRO A 89 10.55 17.69 -3.80
N ALA A 90 9.82 18.29 -2.85
CA ALA A 90 10.25 18.38 -1.46
C ALA A 90 10.27 17.01 -0.75
N ALA A 91 9.44 16.06 -1.19
CA ALA A 91 9.46 14.66 -0.78
C ALA A 91 8.80 13.76 -1.84
N ILE A 92 9.10 12.47 -1.81
CA ILE A 92 8.48 11.44 -2.65
C ILE A 92 7.75 10.43 -1.77
N GLY A 93 6.47 10.16 -2.06
CA GLY A 93 5.73 8.99 -1.61
C GLY A 93 5.82 7.91 -2.68
N PHE A 94 6.21 6.69 -2.32
CA PHE A 94 6.39 5.61 -3.29
C PHE A 94 5.83 4.28 -2.80
N ALA A 95 4.90 3.68 -3.56
CA ALA A 95 4.39 2.33 -3.36
C ALA A 95 4.85 1.45 -4.53
N ALA A 96 5.74 0.50 -4.27
CA ALA A 96 6.43 -0.23 -5.32
C ALA A 96 5.62 -1.41 -5.89
N LEU A 97 5.53 -1.52 -7.21
CA LEU A 97 5.06 -2.71 -7.92
C LEU A 97 6.04 -3.87 -7.83
N ASP A 98 7.32 -3.57 -7.86
CA ASP A 98 8.41 -4.51 -7.64
C ASP A 98 9.33 -3.96 -6.54
N SER A 99 9.58 -4.76 -5.51
CA SER A 99 10.32 -4.33 -4.32
C SER A 99 11.78 -3.96 -4.59
N LYS A 100 12.35 -4.35 -5.74
CA LYS A 100 13.76 -4.17 -6.09
C LYS A 100 14.00 -3.25 -7.29
N ALA A 101 13.04 -3.17 -8.22
CA ALA A 101 13.23 -2.49 -9.51
C ALA A 101 13.58 -1.00 -9.37
N ALA A 102 13.15 -0.34 -8.31
CA ALA A 102 13.35 1.08 -8.10
C ALA A 102 14.67 1.46 -7.39
N GLU A 103 15.48 0.49 -6.91
CA GLU A 103 16.64 0.77 -6.03
C GLU A 103 17.59 1.85 -6.59
N GLY A 104 17.97 1.77 -7.87
CA GLY A 104 18.86 2.77 -8.49
C GLY A 104 18.27 4.19 -8.47
N LEU A 105 16.95 4.33 -8.68
CA LEU A 105 16.24 5.62 -8.63
C LEU A 105 16.09 6.13 -7.20
N LEU A 106 15.85 5.24 -6.23
CA LEU A 106 15.80 5.62 -4.82
C LEU A 106 17.16 6.16 -4.34
N GLN A 107 18.26 5.53 -4.74
CA GLN A 107 19.61 6.05 -4.47
C GLN A 107 19.86 7.40 -5.15
N GLN A 108 19.34 7.61 -6.34
CA GLN A 108 19.42 8.90 -7.04
C GLN A 108 18.61 9.99 -6.28
N ALA A 109 17.41 9.68 -5.78
CA ALA A 109 16.62 10.60 -4.95
C ALA A 109 17.39 10.97 -3.67
N LYS A 110 17.98 9.97 -2.99
CA LYS A 110 18.83 10.17 -1.82
C LYS A 110 20.03 11.07 -2.09
N ALA A 111 20.72 10.84 -3.20
CA ALA A 111 21.87 11.68 -3.61
C ALA A 111 21.48 13.14 -3.90
N GLN A 112 20.22 13.38 -4.27
CA GLN A 112 19.66 14.72 -4.47
C GLN A 112 19.03 15.30 -3.17
N ASN A 113 19.17 14.61 -2.03
CA ASN A 113 18.56 14.98 -0.75
C ASN A 113 17.02 15.06 -0.80
N ILE A 114 16.37 14.28 -1.66
CA ILE A 114 14.91 14.16 -1.71
C ILE A 114 14.51 13.03 -0.75
N PRO A 115 13.80 13.33 0.35
CA PRO A 115 13.32 12.31 1.27
C PRO A 115 12.27 11.42 0.59
N VAL A 116 12.38 10.11 0.82
CA VAL A 116 11.44 9.10 0.29
C VAL A 116 10.69 8.48 1.45
N ILE A 117 9.37 8.43 1.32
CA ILE A 117 8.44 7.73 2.22
C ILE A 117 7.85 6.57 1.42
N ALA A 118 8.13 5.34 1.82
CA ALA A 118 7.43 4.19 1.27
C ALA A 118 6.01 4.10 1.86
N PHE A 119 5.04 3.64 1.08
CA PHE A 119 3.69 3.42 1.58
C PHE A 119 3.03 2.22 0.91
N ASP A 120 1.99 1.65 1.53
CA ASP A 120 1.28 0.45 1.08
C ASP A 120 2.23 -0.73 0.83
N SER A 121 2.89 -0.71 -0.31
CA SER A 121 3.91 -1.68 -0.70
C SER A 121 5.28 -1.04 -0.58
N GLY A 122 6.08 -1.48 0.40
CA GLY A 122 7.43 -1.03 0.61
C GLY A 122 8.42 -1.48 -0.47
N VAL A 123 9.68 -1.20 -0.23
CA VAL A 123 10.81 -1.57 -1.10
C VAL A 123 11.87 -2.34 -0.33
N ASP A 124 12.61 -3.19 -1.02
CA ASP A 124 13.80 -3.87 -0.48
C ASP A 124 15.01 -2.92 -0.58
N SER A 125 14.93 -1.80 0.18
CA SER A 125 15.90 -0.71 0.19
C SER A 125 15.95 -0.04 1.56
N GLN A 126 17.10 0.53 1.90
CA GLN A 126 17.29 1.34 3.11
C GLN A 126 17.14 2.85 2.83
N VAL A 127 16.75 3.24 1.63
CA VAL A 127 16.58 4.66 1.26
C VAL A 127 15.35 5.29 1.88
N PRO A 128 14.16 4.64 1.90
CA PRO A 128 12.99 5.25 2.54
C PRO A 128 13.22 5.49 4.03
N LEU A 129 12.80 6.66 4.50
CA LEU A 129 12.92 7.06 5.90
C LEU A 129 11.95 6.28 6.79
N THR A 130 10.78 5.97 6.24
CA THR A 130 9.72 5.17 6.88
C THR A 130 8.89 4.46 5.85
N THR A 131 8.14 3.43 6.29
CA THR A 131 7.09 2.77 5.50
C THR A 131 5.75 2.94 6.23
N VAL A 132 4.77 3.55 5.55
CA VAL A 132 3.39 3.73 6.03
C VAL A 132 2.53 2.65 5.39
N ALA A 133 2.18 1.60 6.12
CA ALA A 133 1.51 0.43 5.55
C ALA A 133 0.69 -0.34 6.59
N THR A 134 -0.20 -1.18 6.12
CA THR A 134 -0.84 -2.24 6.90
C THR A 134 0.17 -3.32 7.26
N ASP A 135 0.10 -3.92 8.46
CA ASP A 135 0.78 -5.18 8.74
C ASP A 135 0.15 -6.32 7.92
N ASN A 136 0.64 -6.47 6.69
CA ASN A 136 0.10 -7.43 5.72
C ASN A 136 0.31 -8.89 6.14
N LEU A 137 1.36 -9.19 6.93
CA LEU A 137 1.58 -10.55 7.46
C LEU A 137 0.50 -10.90 8.47
N ALA A 138 0.26 -10.03 9.46
CA ALA A 138 -0.77 -10.23 10.48
C ALA A 138 -2.17 -10.24 9.86
N ALA A 139 -2.47 -9.28 8.97
CA ALA A 139 -3.76 -9.17 8.30
C ALA A 139 -4.13 -10.42 7.48
N ALA A 140 -3.17 -10.96 6.71
CA ALA A 140 -3.39 -12.20 5.95
C ALA A 140 -3.45 -13.45 6.86
N GLY A 141 -2.75 -13.44 7.99
CA GLY A 141 -2.89 -14.46 9.02
C GLY A 141 -4.30 -14.48 9.63
N GLU A 142 -4.90 -13.31 9.88
CA GLU A 142 -6.29 -13.20 10.35
C GLU A 142 -7.28 -13.72 9.28
N ALA A 143 -7.05 -13.42 7.99
CA ALA A 143 -7.85 -14.01 6.90
C ALA A 143 -7.76 -15.54 6.88
N ALA A 144 -6.57 -16.11 7.13
CA ALA A 144 -6.37 -17.55 7.21
C ALA A 144 -7.11 -18.18 8.39
N LYS A 145 -7.11 -17.53 9.54
CA LYS A 145 -7.86 -17.95 10.72
C LYS A 145 -9.37 -18.02 10.42
N HIS A 146 -9.95 -16.95 9.90
CA HIS A 146 -11.36 -16.92 9.51
C HIS A 146 -11.69 -17.96 8.43
N MET A 147 -10.81 -18.16 7.43
CA MET A 147 -10.99 -19.22 6.44
C MET A 147 -11.09 -20.59 7.13
N THR A 148 -10.19 -20.88 8.04
CA THR A 148 -10.13 -22.17 8.75
C THR A 148 -11.40 -22.42 9.56
N GLU A 149 -11.88 -21.42 10.29
CA GLU A 149 -13.10 -21.48 11.07
C GLU A 149 -14.33 -21.73 10.19
N LEU A 150 -14.47 -20.97 9.09
CA LEU A 150 -15.62 -21.05 8.19
C LEU A 150 -15.71 -22.37 7.41
N ILE A 151 -14.57 -23.00 7.08
CA ILE A 151 -14.58 -24.30 6.39
C ILE A 151 -14.59 -25.51 7.34
N GLY A 152 -14.66 -25.29 8.66
CA GLY A 152 -14.67 -26.35 9.66
C GLY A 152 -13.31 -27.04 9.87
N GLY A 153 -12.19 -26.32 9.72
CA GLY A 153 -10.84 -26.75 10.06
C GLY A 153 -10.20 -27.75 9.09
N SER A 154 -10.87 -28.11 7.98
CA SER A 154 -10.35 -29.12 7.06
C SER A 154 -10.84 -28.97 5.63
N GLY A 155 -10.05 -29.39 4.65
CA GLY A 155 -10.37 -29.40 3.23
C GLY A 155 -9.33 -28.66 2.39
N GLN A 156 -9.58 -28.56 1.08
CA GLN A 156 -8.68 -27.86 0.17
C GLN A 156 -8.96 -26.37 0.16
N VAL A 157 -7.90 -25.57 0.24
CA VAL A 157 -7.96 -24.09 0.14
C VAL A 157 -7.01 -23.62 -0.94
N ALA A 158 -7.52 -22.76 -1.83
CA ALA A 158 -6.74 -22.10 -2.86
C ALA A 158 -6.43 -20.64 -2.47
N VAL A 159 -5.34 -20.12 -3.01
CA VAL A 159 -4.88 -18.74 -2.79
C VAL A 159 -4.60 -18.09 -4.13
N VAL A 160 -5.25 -16.96 -4.40
CA VAL A 160 -5.05 -16.12 -5.59
C VAL A 160 -4.47 -14.78 -5.13
N VAL A 161 -3.19 -14.57 -5.43
CA VAL A 161 -2.43 -13.37 -5.05
C VAL A 161 -2.29 -12.45 -6.27
N HIS A 162 -2.17 -11.15 -6.03
CA HIS A 162 -2.03 -10.17 -7.11
C HIS A 162 -0.69 -10.32 -7.84
N ASP A 163 0.45 -10.40 -7.16
CA ASP A 163 1.77 -10.53 -7.80
C ASP A 163 2.79 -11.25 -6.92
N GLN A 164 4.00 -11.46 -7.46
CA GLN A 164 5.11 -12.13 -6.77
C GLN A 164 6.22 -11.17 -6.34
N THR A 165 6.23 -9.93 -6.81
CA THR A 165 7.37 -9.02 -6.74
C THR A 165 7.16 -7.87 -5.76
N SER A 166 5.92 -7.46 -5.51
CA SER A 166 5.61 -6.46 -4.50
C SER A 166 5.68 -7.03 -3.09
N LEU A 167 6.04 -6.22 -2.10
CA LEU A 167 6.05 -6.66 -0.70
C LEU A 167 4.65 -7.02 -0.21
N THR A 168 3.60 -6.31 -0.63
CA THR A 168 2.22 -6.66 -0.27
C THR A 168 1.82 -8.03 -0.78
N GLY A 169 2.15 -8.37 -2.05
CA GLY A 169 1.90 -9.70 -2.61
C GLY A 169 2.61 -10.80 -1.84
N GLN A 170 3.89 -10.62 -1.57
CA GLN A 170 4.69 -11.57 -0.80
C GLN A 170 4.17 -11.74 0.63
N GLN A 171 3.91 -10.64 1.34
CA GLN A 171 3.48 -10.66 2.74
C GLN A 171 2.09 -11.25 2.91
N ARG A 172 1.12 -10.93 2.02
CA ARG A 172 -0.24 -11.50 2.08
C ARG A 172 -0.25 -12.99 1.73
N ARG A 173 0.57 -13.42 0.78
CA ARG A 173 0.82 -14.85 0.53
C ARG A 173 1.39 -15.53 1.77
N ASP A 174 2.48 -14.98 2.29
CA ASP A 174 3.24 -15.61 3.37
C ASP A 174 2.47 -15.62 4.69
N GLY A 175 1.79 -14.53 5.03
CA GLY A 175 0.94 -14.44 6.22
C GLY A 175 -0.15 -15.50 6.22
N PHE A 176 -0.88 -15.62 5.10
CA PHE A 176 -1.93 -16.61 4.95
C PHE A 176 -1.38 -18.05 5.01
N THR A 177 -0.36 -18.35 4.20
CA THR A 177 0.16 -19.71 4.07
C THR A 177 0.90 -20.20 5.31
N ARG A 178 1.69 -19.33 5.96
CA ARG A 178 2.40 -19.67 7.21
C ARG A 178 1.43 -19.90 8.36
N TRP A 179 0.40 -19.04 8.46
CA TRP A 179 -0.61 -19.23 9.50
C TRP A 179 -1.33 -20.58 9.33
N MET A 180 -1.77 -20.91 8.10
CA MET A 180 -2.40 -22.19 7.78
C MET A 180 -1.49 -23.37 8.13
N ALA A 181 -0.23 -23.32 7.73
CA ALA A 181 0.73 -24.40 8.00
C ALA A 181 0.97 -24.65 9.50
N ALA A 182 0.93 -23.57 10.31
CA ALA A 182 1.15 -23.66 11.73
C ALA A 182 -0.11 -24.06 12.53
N ASN A 183 -1.31 -23.68 12.08
CA ASN A 183 -2.51 -23.72 12.92
C ASN A 183 -3.65 -24.57 12.34
N ALA A 184 -3.59 -24.98 11.07
CA ALA A 184 -4.68 -25.66 10.39
C ALA A 184 -4.20 -26.99 9.71
N PRO A 185 -3.74 -27.99 10.47
CA PRO A 185 -3.16 -29.21 9.91
C PRO A 185 -4.14 -30.07 9.08
N GLY A 186 -5.45 -29.83 9.23
CA GLY A 186 -6.49 -30.48 8.40
C GLY A 186 -6.73 -29.79 7.05
N VAL A 187 -6.11 -28.63 6.81
CA VAL A 187 -6.25 -27.86 5.57
C VAL A 187 -5.13 -28.20 4.61
N GLN A 188 -5.50 -28.58 3.39
CA GLN A 188 -4.58 -28.77 2.27
C GLN A 188 -4.53 -27.47 1.44
N LEU A 189 -3.43 -26.74 1.52
CA LEU A 189 -3.20 -25.61 0.61
C LEU A 189 -2.85 -26.10 -0.79
N LEU A 190 -3.57 -25.59 -1.79
CA LEU A 190 -3.21 -25.76 -3.20
C LEU A 190 -2.05 -24.82 -3.57
N PRO A 191 -1.33 -25.07 -4.68
CA PRO A 191 -0.30 -24.18 -5.16
C PRO A 191 -0.85 -22.75 -5.39
N VAL A 192 -0.16 -21.75 -4.83
CA VAL A 192 -0.55 -20.33 -4.96
C VAL A 192 -0.55 -19.93 -6.42
N GLN A 193 -1.59 -19.18 -6.83
CA GLN A 193 -1.73 -18.64 -8.17
C GLN A 193 -1.65 -17.11 -8.15
N TYR A 194 -1.25 -16.52 -9.28
CA TYR A 194 -1.01 -15.08 -9.39
C TYR A 194 -1.82 -14.47 -10.54
N GLY A 195 -2.71 -13.54 -10.16
CA GLY A 195 -3.70 -12.94 -11.03
C GLY A 195 -3.36 -11.52 -11.51
N ASP A 196 -2.17 -10.99 -11.22
CA ASP A 196 -1.71 -9.62 -11.56
C ASP A 196 -2.65 -8.51 -11.04
N GLY A 197 -3.44 -8.77 -9.99
CA GLY A 197 -4.50 -7.86 -9.54
C GLY A 197 -5.63 -7.67 -10.57
N ASP A 198 -5.63 -8.45 -11.66
CA ASP A 198 -6.62 -8.38 -12.73
C ASP A 198 -7.81 -9.28 -12.41
N GLN A 199 -9.02 -8.69 -12.45
CA GLN A 199 -10.25 -9.41 -12.12
C GLN A 199 -10.57 -10.54 -13.12
N ALA A 200 -10.35 -10.33 -14.41
CA ALA A 200 -10.66 -11.34 -15.45
C ALA A 200 -9.68 -12.51 -15.34
N LYS A 201 -8.38 -12.23 -15.22
CA LYS A 201 -7.35 -13.27 -15.02
C LYS A 201 -7.59 -14.06 -13.73
N SER A 202 -7.94 -13.40 -12.64
CA SER A 202 -8.26 -14.08 -11.38
C SER A 202 -9.52 -14.93 -11.46
N ALA A 203 -10.53 -14.52 -12.26
CA ALA A 203 -11.70 -15.34 -12.52
C ALA A 203 -11.35 -16.60 -13.35
N ASP A 204 -10.52 -16.47 -14.38
CA ASP A 204 -10.07 -17.61 -15.19
C ASP A 204 -9.23 -18.60 -14.38
N ILE A 205 -8.33 -18.09 -13.54
CA ILE A 205 -7.56 -18.89 -12.56
C ILE A 205 -8.51 -19.64 -11.63
N THR A 206 -9.52 -18.98 -11.08
CA THR A 206 -10.50 -19.57 -10.16
C THR A 206 -11.28 -20.70 -10.84
N LYS A 207 -11.76 -20.50 -12.06
CA LYS A 207 -12.43 -21.57 -12.85
C LYS A 207 -11.52 -22.77 -13.07
N SER A 208 -10.25 -22.52 -13.40
CA SER A 208 -9.25 -23.56 -13.59
C SER A 208 -8.99 -24.35 -12.31
N ILE A 209 -8.85 -23.66 -11.17
CA ILE A 209 -8.69 -24.30 -9.85
C ILE A 209 -9.89 -25.21 -9.54
N LEU A 210 -11.11 -24.70 -9.70
CA LEU A 210 -12.35 -25.41 -9.39
C LEU A 210 -12.59 -26.59 -10.33
N GLY A 211 -12.17 -26.50 -11.57
CA GLY A 211 -12.23 -27.58 -12.55
C GLY A 211 -11.26 -28.72 -12.23
N ALA A 212 -10.04 -28.39 -11.81
CA ALA A 212 -9.02 -29.37 -11.46
C ALA A 212 -9.19 -29.95 -10.05
N ASN A 213 -9.83 -29.21 -9.13
CA ASN A 213 -9.94 -29.56 -7.72
C ASN A 213 -11.40 -29.44 -7.24
N PRO A 214 -12.26 -30.41 -7.55
CA PRO A 214 -13.69 -30.36 -7.18
C PRO A 214 -13.96 -30.33 -5.67
N GLY A 215 -12.96 -30.66 -4.86
CA GLY A 215 -13.03 -30.66 -3.38
C GLY A 215 -12.60 -29.34 -2.71
N VAL A 216 -12.35 -28.26 -3.47
CA VAL A 216 -12.02 -26.95 -2.89
C VAL A 216 -13.17 -26.44 -2.03
N LYS A 217 -12.87 -26.17 -0.75
CA LYS A 217 -13.82 -25.60 0.22
C LYS A 217 -13.67 -24.10 0.41
N GLY A 218 -12.47 -23.54 0.17
CA GLY A 218 -12.21 -22.15 0.35
C GLY A 218 -11.27 -21.55 -0.68
N ILE A 219 -11.43 -20.26 -1.00
CA ILE A 219 -10.53 -19.50 -1.87
C ILE A 219 -10.29 -18.13 -1.25
N TYR A 220 -9.01 -17.77 -1.11
CA TYR A 220 -8.57 -16.45 -0.64
C TYR A 220 -8.09 -15.62 -1.83
N GLY A 221 -8.67 -14.42 -2.01
CA GLY A 221 -8.24 -13.40 -2.96
C GLY A 221 -7.49 -12.27 -2.23
N ALA A 222 -6.19 -12.12 -2.51
CA ALA A 222 -5.28 -11.34 -1.68
C ALA A 222 -5.24 -9.83 -1.96
N ASN A 223 -6.08 -9.30 -2.85
CA ASN A 223 -6.32 -7.86 -3.06
C ASN A 223 -7.69 -7.66 -3.71
N GLU A 224 -8.12 -6.39 -3.88
CA GLU A 224 -9.42 -6.04 -4.47
C GLU A 224 -9.69 -6.77 -5.80
N GLY A 225 -8.75 -6.71 -6.73
CA GLY A 225 -8.92 -7.33 -8.05
C GLY A 225 -8.97 -8.85 -7.99
N SER A 226 -8.10 -9.49 -7.20
CA SER A 226 -8.12 -10.94 -7.01
C SER A 226 -9.41 -11.39 -6.33
N ALA A 227 -9.88 -10.69 -5.30
CA ALA A 227 -11.09 -11.04 -4.55
C ALA A 227 -12.36 -10.96 -5.42
N VAL A 228 -12.52 -9.88 -6.18
CA VAL A 228 -13.63 -9.72 -7.13
C VAL A 228 -13.57 -10.78 -8.24
N GLY A 229 -12.37 -11.06 -8.76
CA GLY A 229 -12.16 -12.11 -9.76
C GLY A 229 -12.50 -13.51 -9.22
N VAL A 230 -12.13 -13.82 -7.96
CA VAL A 230 -12.50 -15.09 -7.31
C VAL A 230 -14.02 -15.23 -7.22
N VAL A 231 -14.75 -14.20 -6.75
CA VAL A 231 -16.22 -14.24 -6.70
C VAL A 231 -16.81 -14.53 -8.07
N ARG A 232 -16.37 -13.78 -9.08
CA ARG A 232 -16.83 -13.97 -10.47
C ARG A 232 -16.51 -15.37 -10.99
N GLY A 233 -15.29 -15.88 -10.76
CA GLY A 233 -14.88 -17.20 -11.21
C GLY A 233 -15.69 -18.33 -10.59
N VAL A 234 -16.03 -18.23 -9.29
CA VAL A 234 -16.92 -19.21 -8.61
C VAL A 234 -18.33 -19.19 -9.22
N GLN A 235 -18.88 -17.98 -9.46
CA GLN A 235 -20.19 -17.83 -10.09
C GLN A 235 -20.21 -18.39 -11.52
N GLU A 236 -19.23 -18.05 -12.36
CA GLU A 236 -19.10 -18.55 -13.74
C GLU A 236 -18.89 -20.07 -13.81
N ALA A 237 -18.22 -20.66 -12.81
CA ALA A 237 -18.08 -22.11 -12.68
C ALA A 237 -19.36 -22.82 -12.20
N GLY A 238 -20.39 -22.08 -11.81
CA GLY A 238 -21.63 -22.64 -11.27
C GLY A 238 -21.44 -23.40 -9.96
N LYS A 239 -20.36 -23.10 -9.18
CA LYS A 239 -20.05 -23.78 -7.93
C LYS A 239 -20.75 -23.11 -6.76
N THR A 240 -21.25 -23.95 -5.85
CA THR A 240 -21.84 -23.53 -4.56
C THR A 240 -21.06 -24.15 -3.40
N GLY A 241 -21.19 -23.56 -2.22
CA GLY A 241 -20.52 -24.09 -1.00
C GLY A 241 -19.03 -23.82 -0.93
N VAL A 242 -18.49 -22.94 -1.78
CA VAL A 242 -17.10 -22.48 -1.71
C VAL A 242 -17.05 -21.22 -0.84
N THR A 243 -16.32 -21.26 0.26
CA THR A 243 -16.08 -20.10 1.12
C THR A 243 -15.09 -19.15 0.43
N ILE A 244 -15.48 -17.90 0.22
CA ILE A 244 -14.60 -16.89 -0.38
C ILE A 244 -14.25 -15.87 0.69
N ILE A 245 -12.95 -15.62 0.87
CA ILE A 245 -12.42 -14.51 1.69
C ILE A 245 -11.62 -13.59 0.80
N GLY A 246 -11.84 -12.27 0.97
CA GLY A 246 -11.14 -11.22 0.23
C GLY A 246 -10.13 -10.46 1.07
N PHE A 247 -9.48 -9.53 0.40
CA PHE A 247 -8.69 -8.45 0.98
C PHE A 247 -9.10 -7.16 0.29
N ASP A 248 -9.15 -6.03 1.04
CA ASP A 248 -9.69 -4.75 0.60
C ASP A 248 -11.22 -4.64 0.73
N SER A 249 -11.81 -3.49 0.35
CA SER A 249 -13.23 -3.22 0.58
C SER A 249 -13.88 -2.35 -0.50
N GLY A 250 -13.47 -2.53 -1.76
CA GLY A 250 -14.12 -1.87 -2.88
C GLY A 250 -15.60 -2.26 -3.02
N LYS A 251 -16.40 -1.41 -3.67
CA LYS A 251 -17.87 -1.58 -3.77
C LYS A 251 -18.30 -2.99 -4.17
N ALA A 252 -17.64 -3.61 -5.14
CA ALA A 252 -18.00 -4.96 -5.60
C ALA A 252 -17.83 -6.02 -4.49
N GLN A 253 -16.84 -5.86 -3.60
CA GLN A 253 -16.65 -6.74 -2.46
C GLN A 253 -17.71 -6.51 -1.39
N LEU A 254 -18.07 -5.25 -1.10
CA LEU A 254 -19.15 -4.93 -0.16
C LEU A 254 -20.47 -5.54 -0.63
N ASP A 255 -20.79 -5.42 -1.93
CA ASP A 255 -21.98 -6.01 -2.52
C ASP A 255 -21.94 -7.56 -2.45
N ALA A 256 -20.78 -8.17 -2.68
CA ALA A 256 -20.61 -9.62 -2.59
C ALA A 256 -20.79 -10.14 -1.15
N ILE A 257 -20.32 -9.42 -0.14
CA ILE A 257 -20.53 -9.78 1.26
C ILE A 257 -21.99 -9.61 1.65
N ARG A 258 -22.63 -8.50 1.30
CA ARG A 258 -24.06 -8.27 1.59
C ARG A 258 -24.96 -9.31 0.95
N SER A 259 -24.65 -9.74 -0.26
CA SER A 259 -25.39 -10.79 -0.96
C SER A 259 -25.04 -12.23 -0.53
N GLY A 260 -23.99 -12.40 0.29
CA GLY A 260 -23.52 -13.72 0.74
C GLY A 260 -22.68 -14.50 -0.27
N LEU A 261 -22.23 -13.87 -1.35
CA LEU A 261 -21.29 -14.46 -2.33
C LEU A 261 -19.86 -14.52 -1.78
N MET A 262 -19.48 -13.60 -0.90
CA MET A 262 -18.23 -13.58 -0.17
C MET A 262 -18.51 -13.65 1.33
N ALA A 263 -17.80 -14.51 2.04
CA ALA A 263 -18.03 -14.72 3.48
C ALA A 263 -17.54 -13.53 4.33
N GLY A 264 -16.43 -12.91 3.93
CA GLY A 264 -15.85 -11.74 4.56
C GLY A 264 -14.54 -11.34 3.91
N ALA A 265 -13.93 -10.29 4.40
CA ALA A 265 -12.64 -9.82 3.92
C ALA A 265 -11.88 -9.04 4.99
N ILE A 266 -10.60 -8.81 4.74
CA ILE A 266 -9.79 -7.83 5.49
C ILE A 266 -9.89 -6.49 4.77
N THR A 267 -10.31 -5.43 5.47
CA THR A 267 -10.15 -4.06 4.96
C THR A 267 -8.94 -3.39 5.58
N GLN A 268 -8.31 -2.53 4.82
CA GLN A 268 -7.25 -1.64 5.26
C GLN A 268 -7.84 -0.27 5.68
N ASN A 269 -6.97 0.68 6.03
CA ASN A 269 -7.36 2.08 6.25
C ASN A 269 -6.71 2.99 5.18
N PRO A 270 -7.16 2.96 3.91
CA PRO A 270 -6.48 3.68 2.83
C PRO A 270 -6.54 5.20 2.98
N VAL A 271 -7.63 5.76 3.49
CA VAL A 271 -7.72 7.21 3.76
C VAL A 271 -6.71 7.61 4.84
N GLY A 272 -6.64 6.84 5.93
CA GLY A 272 -5.64 7.04 6.99
C GLY A 272 -4.21 6.85 6.47
N MET A 273 -3.96 5.88 5.59
CA MET A 273 -2.66 5.65 4.96
C MET A 273 -2.21 6.86 4.13
N GLY A 274 -3.09 7.41 3.29
CA GLY A 274 -2.80 8.62 2.52
C GLY A 274 -2.49 9.83 3.40
N ALA A 275 -3.24 10.02 4.48
CA ALA A 275 -2.99 11.08 5.45
C ALA A 275 -1.65 10.89 6.19
N GLN A 276 -1.35 9.69 6.67
CA GLN A 276 -0.09 9.40 7.34
C GLN A 276 1.13 9.50 6.42
N LEU A 277 0.99 9.15 5.14
CA LEU A 277 2.02 9.37 4.12
C LEU A 277 2.41 10.84 4.03
N VAL A 278 1.43 11.75 3.94
CA VAL A 278 1.69 13.19 3.84
C VAL A 278 2.27 13.73 5.16
N LYS A 279 1.78 13.29 6.32
CA LYS A 279 2.35 13.64 7.63
C LYS A 279 3.82 13.24 7.74
N ALA A 280 4.14 12.02 7.32
CA ALA A 280 5.52 11.52 7.32
C ALA A 280 6.40 12.33 6.35
N ALA A 281 5.90 12.68 5.16
CA ALA A 281 6.62 13.51 4.20
C ALA A 281 6.90 14.91 4.77
N MET A 282 5.91 15.55 5.38
CA MET A 282 6.08 16.86 6.03
C MET A 282 7.06 16.81 7.21
N SER A 283 7.01 15.75 8.01
CA SER A 283 7.99 15.52 9.09
C SER A 283 9.41 15.40 8.54
N ALA A 284 9.58 14.64 7.45
CA ALA A 284 10.87 14.50 6.78
C ALA A 284 11.39 15.83 6.22
N ILE A 285 10.53 16.62 5.57
CA ILE A 285 10.85 17.96 5.05
C ILE A 285 11.32 18.88 6.18
N ASN A 286 10.67 18.81 7.35
CA ASN A 286 11.00 19.61 8.53
C ASN A 286 12.18 19.06 9.34
N GLY A 287 12.78 17.93 8.96
CA GLY A 287 13.90 17.30 9.66
C GLY A 287 13.51 16.62 10.97
N THR A 288 12.23 16.30 11.17
CA THR A 288 11.73 15.55 12.31
C THR A 288 12.02 14.06 12.12
N ALA A 289 12.50 13.40 13.18
CA ALA A 289 12.74 11.95 13.15
C ALA A 289 11.44 11.17 12.94
N LEU A 290 11.54 10.07 12.18
CA LEU A 290 10.42 9.19 11.84
C LEU A 290 10.66 7.79 12.41
N GLU A 291 9.59 7.14 12.86
CA GLU A 291 9.59 5.71 13.12
C GLU A 291 9.84 4.95 11.81
N LYS A 292 10.48 3.78 11.91
CA LYS A 292 10.79 2.98 10.70
C LYS A 292 9.56 2.45 9.99
N THR A 293 8.47 2.23 10.72
CA THR A 293 7.20 1.75 10.20
C THR A 293 6.06 2.47 10.91
N VAL A 294 5.08 2.89 10.15
CA VAL A 294 3.80 3.42 10.63
C VAL A 294 2.72 2.43 10.21
N ASP A 295 2.21 1.66 11.17
CA ASP A 295 1.09 0.75 10.92
C ASP A 295 -0.22 1.54 10.79
N THR A 296 -0.94 1.32 9.70
CA THR A 296 -2.23 1.97 9.43
C THR A 296 -3.43 1.16 9.90
N GLY A 297 -3.19 -0.04 10.41
CA GLY A 297 -4.22 -0.96 10.90
C GLY A 297 -4.95 -1.70 9.78
N TYR A 298 -5.72 -2.71 10.21
CA TYR A 298 -6.64 -3.48 9.37
C TYR A 298 -7.81 -3.98 10.21
N PHE A 299 -8.91 -4.39 9.55
CA PHE A 299 -10.08 -4.92 10.21
C PHE A 299 -10.66 -6.08 9.40
N TRP A 300 -11.05 -7.16 10.09
CA TRP A 300 -11.95 -8.14 9.52
C TRP A 300 -13.35 -7.56 9.40
N TYR A 301 -14.00 -7.77 8.26
CA TYR A 301 -15.41 -7.42 8.10
C TYR A 301 -16.16 -8.50 7.33
N ASP A 302 -17.40 -8.70 7.72
CA ASP A 302 -18.35 -9.64 7.13
C ASP A 302 -19.78 -9.10 7.22
N LYS A 303 -20.75 -9.91 6.88
CA LYS A 303 -22.18 -9.50 6.89
C LYS A 303 -22.68 -9.09 8.28
N THR A 304 -22.03 -9.54 9.36
CA THR A 304 -22.50 -9.28 10.74
C THR A 304 -22.03 -7.93 11.27
N ASN A 305 -20.91 -7.40 10.77
CA ASN A 305 -20.29 -6.17 11.26
C ASN A 305 -20.06 -5.09 10.20
N ILE A 306 -20.38 -5.36 8.93
CA ILE A 306 -20.12 -4.44 7.81
C ILE A 306 -20.75 -3.05 8.02
N ASP A 307 -21.83 -2.96 8.79
CA ASP A 307 -22.53 -1.71 9.08
C ASP A 307 -22.14 -1.09 10.44
N ALA A 308 -21.20 -1.69 11.17
CA ALA A 308 -20.69 -1.15 12.42
C ALA A 308 -19.89 0.16 12.17
N PRO A 309 -20.02 1.19 13.01
CA PRO A 309 -19.42 2.50 12.78
C PRO A 309 -17.90 2.46 12.58
N GLU A 310 -17.18 1.64 13.34
CA GLU A 310 -15.73 1.46 13.26
C GLU A 310 -15.30 0.81 11.95
N ILE A 311 -16.12 -0.08 11.39
CA ILE A 311 -15.88 -0.70 10.08
C ILE A 311 -16.22 0.30 8.98
N GLN A 312 -17.36 0.97 9.05
CA GLN A 312 -17.77 1.98 8.08
C GLN A 312 -16.73 3.13 7.94
N ALA A 313 -16.02 3.46 9.02
CA ALA A 313 -14.99 4.49 9.02
C ALA A 313 -13.77 4.16 8.12
N VAL A 314 -13.53 2.89 7.81
CA VAL A 314 -12.39 2.40 7.02
C VAL A 314 -12.79 1.76 5.69
N LEU A 315 -14.08 1.47 5.48
CA LEU A 315 -14.57 1.01 4.17
C LEU A 315 -14.52 2.14 3.14
N TYR A 316 -14.36 1.77 1.87
CA TYR A 316 -14.31 2.72 0.75
C TYR A 316 -15.12 2.21 -0.45
N GLN A 317 -15.74 3.15 -1.18
CA GLN A 317 -16.58 2.85 -2.35
C GLN A 317 -16.68 4.06 -3.30
#